data_04c79871c87ed0c2e27ca913974d3ab0
#
_entry.id   04c79871c87ed0c2e27ca913974d3ab0
#
_cell.length_a   1.000
_cell.length_b   1.000
_cell.length_c   1.000
_cell.angle_alpha   90.00
_cell.angle_beta   90.00
_cell.angle_gamma   90.00
#
_symmetry.space_group_name_H-M   'P 1'
#
loop_
_entity.id
_entity.type
_entity.pdbx_description
1 polymer ?
#
loop_
_entity_poly.entity_id
_entity_poly.type
_entity_poly.pdbx_seq_one_letter_code
_entity_poly.pdbx_strand_id
1 'polypeptide(L)'
;MKKIILLAMVSLGTLTYSQTKHDKVKELITLNGTFPLSKEVEKQVISNYKKKYGHVPESAWAPIEKKVNIDTLINQVIDVYEKRFSEKEIDDLLIFYKSDLGRKVIRNSPEMISEIQKSSADWAMKVTETINNDLEKMGYLQSPPPVKSEGPPPPMQQKK
;
A
#
# COMPACT_ATOMS: atom_id res chain seq x y z
N MET A 1 -36.13 -40.15 55.94
CA MET A 1 -35.84 -38.73 55.70
C MET A 1 -35.02 -38.65 54.40
N LYS A 2 -35.68 -38.34 53.26
CA LYS A 2 -35.05 -38.25 51.92
C LYS A 2 -34.60 -36.79 51.72
N LYS A 3 -33.30 -36.55 51.67
CA LYS A 3 -32.73 -35.22 51.31
C LYS A 3 -32.71 -35.09 49.77
N ILE A 4 -33.60 -34.23 49.29
CA ILE A 4 -33.60 -33.83 47.87
C ILE A 4 -32.55 -32.75 47.72
N ILE A 5 -31.45 -33.04 47.02
CA ILE A 5 -30.45 -32.04 46.62
C ILE A 5 -30.91 -31.45 45.27
N LEU A 6 -31.37 -30.19 45.35
CA LEU A 6 -31.75 -29.42 44.19
C LEU A 6 -30.48 -28.87 43.55
N LEU A 7 -30.04 -29.47 42.46
CA LEU A 7 -28.88 -29.01 41.68
C LEU A 7 -29.34 -27.86 40.79
N ALA A 8 -29.10 -26.61 41.22
CA ALA A 8 -29.33 -25.45 40.36
C ALA A 8 -28.26 -25.39 39.29
N MET A 9 -28.59 -25.81 38.07
CA MET A 9 -27.79 -25.53 36.91
C MET A 9 -27.84 -24.03 36.61
N VAL A 10 -26.79 -23.30 36.98
CA VAL A 10 -26.54 -21.95 36.50
C VAL A 10 -26.02 -22.08 35.08
N SER A 11 -26.93 -21.94 34.11
CA SER A 11 -26.55 -21.77 32.70
C SER A 11 -25.88 -20.39 32.55
N LEU A 12 -24.54 -20.36 32.62
CA LEU A 12 -23.78 -19.21 32.12
C LEU A 12 -23.99 -19.15 30.59
N GLY A 13 -24.98 -18.39 30.18
CA GLY A 13 -25.11 -17.98 28.80
C GLY A 13 -23.90 -17.12 28.45
N THR A 14 -22.91 -17.72 27.81
CA THR A 14 -21.85 -16.98 27.12
C THR A 14 -22.55 -16.18 26.03
N LEU A 15 -22.72 -14.88 26.26
CA LEU A 15 -23.05 -13.93 25.20
C LEU A 15 -21.88 -13.95 24.23
N THR A 16 -21.91 -14.85 23.26
CA THR A 16 -21.04 -14.79 22.11
C THR A 16 -21.45 -13.52 21.36
N TYR A 17 -20.74 -12.43 21.59
CA TYR A 17 -20.82 -11.25 20.72
C TYR A 17 -20.41 -11.72 19.32
N SER A 18 -21.40 -11.97 18.46
CA SER A 18 -21.13 -12.26 17.04
C SER A 18 -20.52 -10.98 16.45
N GLN A 19 -19.26 -11.07 16.06
CA GLN A 19 -18.61 -9.98 15.32
C GLN A 19 -19.44 -9.67 14.07
N THR A 20 -19.68 -8.41 13.82
CA THR A 20 -20.35 -7.97 12.59
C THR A 20 -19.44 -8.23 11.38
N LYS A 21 -20.01 -8.34 10.18
CA LYS A 21 -19.23 -8.42 8.94
C LYS A 21 -18.21 -7.28 8.85
N HIS A 22 -18.61 -6.08 9.27
CA HIS A 22 -17.76 -4.89 9.35
C HIS A 22 -16.52 -5.10 10.23
N ASP A 23 -16.71 -5.65 11.43
CA ASP A 23 -15.61 -5.90 12.37
C ASP A 23 -14.66 -6.98 11.81
N LYS A 24 -15.20 -8.02 11.18
CA LYS A 24 -14.44 -9.09 10.52
C LYS A 24 -13.59 -8.53 9.37
N VAL A 25 -14.15 -7.65 8.55
CA VAL A 25 -13.40 -7.01 7.46
C VAL A 25 -12.32 -6.10 8.02
N LYS A 26 -12.60 -5.32 9.07
CA LYS A 26 -11.61 -4.49 9.73
C LYS A 26 -10.44 -5.32 10.28
N GLU A 27 -10.72 -6.47 10.89
CA GLU A 27 -9.69 -7.43 11.32
C GLU A 27 -8.90 -7.96 10.13
N LEU A 28 -9.57 -8.37 9.05
CA LEU A 28 -8.94 -8.89 7.83
C LEU A 28 -7.97 -7.89 7.21
N ILE A 29 -8.37 -6.62 7.09
CA ILE A 29 -7.51 -5.55 6.54
C ILE A 29 -6.27 -5.34 7.41
N THR A 30 -6.45 -5.40 8.74
CA THR A 30 -5.36 -5.26 9.70
C THR A 30 -4.38 -6.42 9.59
N LEU A 31 -4.88 -7.66 9.47
CA LEU A 31 -4.05 -8.87 9.34
C LEU A 31 -3.30 -8.91 8.01
N ASN A 32 -3.96 -8.54 6.93
CA ASN A 32 -3.39 -8.60 5.57
C ASN A 32 -2.19 -7.66 5.41
N GLY A 33 -2.13 -6.54 6.17
CA GLY A 33 -1.01 -5.60 6.13
C GLY A 33 -0.79 -4.91 4.77
N THR A 34 -1.68 -5.12 3.79
CA THR A 34 -1.54 -4.60 2.42
C THR A 34 -1.54 -3.07 2.39
N PHE A 35 -2.25 -2.46 3.34
CA PHE A 35 -2.30 -1.01 3.48
C PHE A 35 -1.94 -0.63 4.92
N PRO A 36 -0.98 0.26 5.12
CA PRO A 36 -0.66 0.80 6.44
C PRO A 36 -1.77 1.76 6.89
N LEU A 37 -2.97 1.23 7.13
CA LEU A 37 -4.14 1.98 7.60
C LEU A 37 -4.00 2.21 9.11
N SER A 38 -3.06 3.05 9.49
CA SER A 38 -2.80 3.36 10.89
C SER A 38 -2.79 4.87 11.12
N LYS A 39 -2.98 5.27 12.38
CA LYS A 39 -2.86 6.67 12.77
C LYS A 39 -1.47 7.25 12.55
N GLU A 40 -0.45 6.41 12.41
CA GLU A 40 0.89 6.82 12.03
C GLU A 40 0.94 7.42 10.62
N VAL A 41 0.17 6.87 9.68
CA VAL A 41 0.04 7.43 8.31
C VAL A 41 -0.58 8.82 8.36
N GLU A 42 -1.65 8.99 9.17
CA GLU A 42 -2.28 10.29 9.40
C GLU A 42 -1.26 11.32 9.92
N LYS A 43 -0.52 10.96 10.98
CA LYS A 43 0.55 11.80 11.55
C LYS A 43 1.65 12.11 10.55
N GLN A 44 2.06 11.12 9.76
CA GLN A 44 3.10 11.29 8.75
C GLN A 44 2.68 12.27 7.66
N VAL A 45 1.43 12.16 7.17
CA VAL A 45 0.89 13.11 6.19
C VAL A 45 0.93 14.53 6.74
N ILE A 46 0.39 14.74 7.95
CA ILE A 46 0.39 16.04 8.62
C ILE A 46 1.82 16.56 8.80
N SER A 47 2.74 15.74 9.30
CA SER A 47 4.14 16.10 9.50
C SER A 47 4.82 16.54 8.20
N ASN A 48 4.56 15.84 7.09
CA ASN A 48 5.12 16.19 5.79
C ASN A 48 4.60 17.55 5.30
N TYR A 49 3.31 17.84 5.51
CA TYR A 49 2.75 19.14 5.16
C TYR A 49 3.26 20.26 6.06
N LYS A 50 3.42 20.03 7.38
CA LYS A 50 4.07 21.00 8.29
C LYS A 50 5.49 21.33 7.84
N LYS A 51 6.28 20.34 7.44
CA LYS A 51 7.63 20.56 6.90
C LYS A 51 7.60 21.37 5.61
N LYS A 52 6.67 21.05 4.70
CA LYS A 52 6.52 21.75 3.42
C LYS A 52 6.12 23.23 3.61
N TYR A 53 5.29 23.52 4.59
CA TYR A 53 4.77 24.85 4.88
C TYR A 53 5.29 25.38 6.23
N GLY A 54 6.61 25.36 6.42
CA GLY A 54 7.28 25.72 7.68
C GLY A 54 7.05 27.15 8.17
N HIS A 55 6.51 28.04 7.33
CA HIS A 55 6.13 29.41 7.68
C HIS A 55 4.73 29.48 8.36
N VAL A 56 3.95 28.40 8.32
CA VAL A 56 2.61 28.36 8.91
C VAL A 56 2.74 28.11 10.42
N PRO A 57 2.18 28.96 11.28
CA PRO A 57 2.28 28.81 12.71
C PRO A 57 1.59 27.54 13.21
N GLU A 58 2.13 26.92 14.26
CA GLU A 58 1.61 25.65 14.81
C GLU A 58 0.13 25.73 15.19
N SER A 59 -0.34 26.89 15.66
CA SER A 59 -1.75 27.10 16.02
C SER A 59 -2.73 26.95 14.85
N ALA A 60 -2.28 27.14 13.61
CA ALA A 60 -3.11 26.97 12.42
C ALA A 60 -3.30 25.49 12.05
N TRP A 61 -2.41 24.60 12.52
CA TRP A 61 -2.49 23.16 12.23
C TRP A 61 -3.54 22.43 13.05
N ALA A 62 -3.78 22.81 14.30
CA ALA A 62 -4.72 22.14 15.20
C ALA A 62 -6.14 21.93 14.63
N PRO A 63 -6.80 22.92 13.96
CA PRO A 63 -8.08 22.70 13.32
C PRO A 63 -7.99 21.83 12.05
N ILE A 64 -6.83 21.80 11.37
CA ILE A 64 -6.60 20.96 10.19
C ILE A 64 -6.44 19.51 10.63
N GLU A 65 -5.65 19.23 11.66
CA GLU A 65 -5.42 17.90 12.21
C GLU A 65 -6.73 17.22 12.63
N LYS A 66 -7.66 17.97 13.20
CA LYS A 66 -8.99 17.43 13.57
C LYS A 66 -9.83 17.00 12.37
N LYS A 67 -9.53 17.49 11.16
CA LYS A 67 -10.25 17.15 9.93
C LYS A 67 -9.61 15.98 9.17
N VAL A 68 -8.33 15.71 9.42
CA VAL A 68 -7.62 14.58 8.82
C VAL A 68 -7.91 13.35 9.67
N ASN A 69 -8.71 12.44 9.13
CA ASN A 69 -9.13 11.23 9.84
C ASN A 69 -8.99 10.01 8.95
N ILE A 70 -8.06 9.13 9.30
CA ILE A 70 -7.81 7.87 8.60
C ILE A 70 -9.01 6.90 8.68
N ASP A 71 -9.86 7.02 9.69
CA ASP A 71 -11.03 6.15 9.83
C ASP A 71 -11.98 6.27 8.63
N THR A 72 -12.04 7.45 7.99
CA THR A 72 -12.80 7.63 6.74
C THR A 72 -12.28 6.72 5.63
N LEU A 73 -10.96 6.64 5.46
CA LEU A 73 -10.33 5.75 4.47
C LEU A 73 -10.54 4.28 4.86
N ILE A 74 -10.38 3.94 6.15
CA ILE A 74 -10.61 2.58 6.64
C ILE A 74 -12.03 2.13 6.32
N ASN A 75 -13.04 2.95 6.59
CA ASN A 75 -14.43 2.63 6.29
C ASN A 75 -14.67 2.44 4.79
N GLN A 76 -14.08 3.30 3.93
CA GLN A 76 -14.16 3.13 2.48
C GLN A 76 -13.53 1.81 2.01
N VAL A 77 -12.41 1.40 2.59
CA VAL A 77 -11.79 0.11 2.29
C VAL A 77 -12.69 -1.04 2.76
N ILE A 78 -13.27 -0.94 3.96
CA ILE A 78 -14.23 -1.94 4.46
C ILE A 78 -15.41 -2.08 3.49
N ASP A 79 -16.01 -0.98 3.05
CA ASP A 79 -17.11 -0.98 2.09
C ASP A 79 -16.75 -1.72 0.78
N VAL A 80 -15.51 -1.57 0.31
CA VAL A 80 -15.02 -2.28 -0.88
C VAL A 80 -15.02 -3.80 -0.68
N TYR A 81 -14.56 -4.26 0.49
CA TYR A 81 -14.57 -5.68 0.82
C TYR A 81 -15.99 -6.22 1.00
N GLU A 82 -16.84 -5.51 1.75
CA GLU A 82 -18.23 -5.91 2.00
C GLU A 82 -19.06 -6.08 0.74
N LYS A 83 -18.78 -5.25 -0.29
CA LYS A 83 -19.43 -5.34 -1.60
C LYS A 83 -18.97 -6.52 -2.45
N ARG A 84 -17.75 -7.03 -2.21
CA ARG A 84 -17.10 -8.04 -3.06
C ARG A 84 -17.12 -9.44 -2.46
N PHE A 85 -17.17 -9.54 -1.14
CA PHE A 85 -17.11 -10.81 -0.42
C PHE A 85 -18.34 -11.01 0.45
N SER A 86 -18.88 -12.21 0.44
CA SER A 86 -19.89 -12.64 1.40
C SER A 86 -19.28 -12.75 2.80
N GLU A 87 -20.12 -12.83 3.82
CA GLU A 87 -19.63 -13.01 5.20
C GLU A 87 -18.83 -14.31 5.35
N LYS A 88 -19.30 -15.39 4.72
CA LYS A 88 -18.58 -16.67 4.72
C LYS A 88 -17.18 -16.56 4.08
N GLU A 89 -17.06 -15.87 2.97
CA GLU A 89 -15.75 -15.67 2.32
C GLU A 89 -14.81 -14.84 3.19
N ILE A 90 -15.32 -13.85 3.91
CA ILE A 90 -14.53 -13.08 4.90
C ILE A 90 -14.06 -14.01 6.02
N ASP A 91 -14.90 -14.90 6.54
CA ASP A 91 -14.51 -15.88 7.56
C ASP A 91 -13.41 -16.83 7.03
N ASP A 92 -13.56 -17.33 5.80
CA ASP A 92 -12.58 -18.21 5.17
C ASP A 92 -11.22 -17.47 4.97
N LEU A 93 -11.24 -16.20 4.56
CA LEU A 93 -10.04 -15.37 4.45
C LEU A 93 -9.38 -15.14 5.82
N LEU A 94 -10.16 -14.87 6.86
CA LEU A 94 -9.63 -14.72 8.23
C LEU A 94 -8.96 -16.01 8.71
N ILE A 95 -9.58 -17.18 8.47
CA ILE A 95 -8.99 -18.47 8.79
C ILE A 95 -7.65 -18.64 8.05
N PHE A 96 -7.62 -18.34 6.76
CA PHE A 96 -6.39 -18.41 5.96
C PHE A 96 -5.29 -17.50 6.52
N TYR A 97 -5.56 -16.21 6.69
CA TYR A 97 -4.54 -15.25 7.13
C TYR A 97 -4.07 -15.48 8.57
N LYS A 98 -4.90 -16.11 9.43
CA LYS A 98 -4.53 -16.53 10.78
C LYS A 98 -3.72 -17.83 10.80
N SER A 99 -3.69 -18.62 9.72
CA SER A 99 -2.91 -19.83 9.61
C SER A 99 -1.41 -19.58 9.52
N ASP A 100 -0.58 -20.60 9.72
CA ASP A 100 0.88 -20.51 9.57
C ASP A 100 1.28 -20.10 8.16
N LEU A 101 0.59 -20.68 7.15
CA LEU A 101 0.82 -20.35 5.75
C LEU A 101 0.42 -18.91 5.45
N GLY A 102 -0.74 -18.46 5.89
CA GLY A 102 -1.21 -17.08 5.70
C GLY A 102 -0.26 -16.07 6.32
N ARG A 103 0.19 -16.29 7.54
CA ARG A 103 1.20 -15.47 8.21
C ARG A 103 2.54 -15.45 7.45
N LYS A 104 2.95 -16.60 6.88
CA LYS A 104 4.15 -16.68 6.04
C LYS A 104 4.00 -15.86 4.76
N VAL A 105 2.83 -15.92 4.10
CA VAL A 105 2.53 -15.12 2.91
C VAL A 105 2.62 -13.64 3.22
N ILE A 106 1.94 -13.16 4.27
CA ILE A 106 1.97 -11.74 4.68
C ILE A 106 3.41 -11.27 4.91
N ARG A 107 4.17 -12.01 5.68
CA ARG A 107 5.53 -11.63 6.08
C ARG A 107 6.49 -11.55 4.90
N ASN A 108 6.36 -12.46 3.93
CA ASN A 108 7.30 -12.54 2.80
C ASN A 108 6.85 -11.72 1.59
N SER A 109 5.56 -11.35 1.49
CA SER A 109 5.02 -10.62 0.34
C SER A 109 5.78 -9.34 -0.03
N PRO A 110 6.17 -8.45 0.91
CA PRO A 110 6.90 -7.23 0.56
C PRO A 110 8.25 -7.52 -0.10
N GLU A 111 9.01 -8.47 0.44
CA GLU A 111 10.31 -8.88 -0.10
C GLU A 111 10.16 -9.54 -1.46
N MET A 112 9.24 -10.49 -1.60
CA MET A 112 8.92 -11.14 -2.88
C MET A 112 8.53 -10.13 -3.97
N ILE A 113 7.69 -9.14 -3.65
CA ILE A 113 7.30 -8.10 -4.60
C ILE A 113 8.52 -7.28 -5.03
N SER A 114 9.38 -6.90 -4.08
CA SER A 114 10.61 -6.16 -4.37
C SER A 114 11.55 -6.95 -5.28
N GLU A 115 11.76 -8.23 -5.00
CA GLU A 115 12.60 -9.11 -5.83
C GLU A 115 12.03 -9.30 -7.23
N ILE A 116 10.71 -9.49 -7.36
CA ILE A 116 10.02 -9.61 -8.65
C ILE A 116 10.16 -8.31 -9.46
N GLN A 117 9.99 -7.15 -8.82
CA GLN A 117 10.15 -5.85 -9.49
C GLN A 117 11.58 -5.67 -10.01
N LYS A 118 12.59 -6.00 -9.20
CA LYS A 118 13.99 -5.97 -9.62
C LYS A 118 14.24 -6.90 -10.79
N SER A 119 13.82 -8.16 -10.70
CA SER A 119 13.97 -9.15 -11.77
C SER A 119 13.29 -8.70 -13.07
N SER A 120 12.11 -8.07 -12.96
CA SER A 120 11.38 -7.52 -14.11
C SER A 120 12.13 -6.35 -14.77
N ALA A 121 12.74 -5.48 -13.97
CA ALA A 121 13.55 -4.37 -14.47
C ALA A 121 14.82 -4.88 -15.18
N ASP A 122 15.51 -5.85 -14.57
CA ASP A 122 16.71 -6.47 -15.15
C ASP A 122 16.37 -7.19 -16.49
N TRP A 123 15.24 -7.87 -16.55
CA TRP A 123 14.75 -8.49 -17.78
C TRP A 123 14.45 -7.44 -18.86
N ALA A 124 13.76 -6.36 -18.52
CA ALA A 124 13.43 -5.29 -19.46
C ALA A 124 14.67 -4.62 -20.04
N MET A 125 15.71 -4.41 -19.22
CA MET A 125 17.00 -3.88 -19.70
C MET A 125 17.64 -4.83 -20.71
N LYS A 126 17.71 -6.14 -20.41
CA LYS A 126 18.28 -7.14 -21.32
C LYS A 126 17.52 -7.23 -22.65
N VAL A 127 16.18 -7.16 -22.59
CA VAL A 127 15.36 -7.15 -23.81
C VAL A 127 15.64 -5.91 -24.64
N THR A 128 15.73 -4.74 -24.02
CA THR A 128 16.05 -3.47 -24.69
C THR A 128 17.43 -3.55 -25.37
N GLU A 129 18.43 -4.06 -24.66
CA GLU A 129 19.77 -4.24 -25.21
C GLU A 129 19.78 -5.20 -26.42
N THR A 130 19.08 -6.33 -26.29
CA THR A 130 18.96 -7.33 -27.39
C THR A 130 18.29 -6.69 -28.60
N ILE A 131 17.18 -5.99 -28.44
CA ILE A 131 16.47 -5.33 -29.53
C ILE A 131 17.37 -4.29 -30.21
N ASN A 132 18.04 -3.44 -29.44
CA ASN A 132 18.91 -2.40 -29.98
C ASN A 132 20.08 -3.02 -30.77
N ASN A 133 20.74 -4.03 -30.23
CA ASN A 133 21.85 -4.71 -30.88
C ASN A 133 21.40 -5.37 -32.19
N ASP A 134 20.23 -5.98 -32.21
CA ASP A 134 19.74 -6.64 -33.42
C ASP A 134 19.28 -5.63 -34.48
N LEU A 135 18.63 -4.54 -34.07
CA LEU A 135 18.27 -3.45 -34.99
C LEU A 135 19.51 -2.76 -35.57
N GLU A 136 20.57 -2.58 -34.77
CA GLU A 136 21.85 -2.04 -35.23
C GLU A 136 22.50 -2.95 -36.26
N LYS A 137 22.60 -4.28 -35.99
CA LYS A 137 23.12 -5.27 -36.94
C LYS A 137 22.35 -5.32 -38.26
N MET A 138 21.04 -5.09 -38.19
CA MET A 138 20.17 -5.02 -39.38
C MET A 138 20.25 -3.66 -40.10
N GLY A 139 21.00 -2.68 -39.57
CA GLY A 139 21.17 -1.36 -40.17
C GLY A 139 19.99 -0.40 -39.96
N TYR A 140 19.05 -0.72 -39.07
CA TYR A 140 17.89 0.15 -38.77
C TYR A 140 18.21 1.26 -37.74
N LEU A 141 19.20 1.04 -36.87
CA LEU A 141 19.68 2.06 -35.95
C LEU A 141 20.99 2.62 -36.50
N GLN A 142 20.92 3.77 -37.18
CA GLN A 142 22.12 4.53 -37.49
C GLN A 142 22.48 5.39 -36.27
N SER A 143 23.74 5.33 -35.86
CA SER A 143 24.28 6.31 -34.91
C SER A 143 23.99 7.70 -35.46
N PRO A 144 23.44 8.65 -34.67
CA PRO A 144 23.24 9.99 -35.17
C PRO A 144 24.58 10.52 -35.72
N PRO A 145 24.59 11.16 -36.90
CA PRO A 145 25.82 11.69 -37.47
C PRO A 145 26.50 12.58 -36.40
N PRO A 146 27.85 12.51 -36.31
CA PRO A 146 28.55 13.31 -35.33
C PRO A 146 28.09 14.77 -35.48
N VAL A 147 27.55 15.35 -34.40
CA VAL A 147 27.15 16.77 -34.39
C VAL A 147 28.42 17.55 -34.73
N LYS A 148 28.51 18.08 -35.96
CA LYS A 148 29.55 19.03 -36.27
C LYS A 148 29.43 20.15 -35.24
N SER A 149 30.42 20.26 -34.37
CA SER A 149 30.54 21.41 -33.48
C SER A 149 30.64 22.63 -34.39
N GLU A 150 29.53 23.34 -34.56
CA GLU A 150 29.61 24.71 -35.11
C GLU A 150 30.51 25.47 -34.16
N GLY A 151 31.65 25.90 -34.69
CA GLY A 151 32.57 26.76 -33.92
C GLY A 151 31.86 27.99 -33.38
N PRO A 152 32.43 28.62 -32.38
CA PRO A 152 31.80 29.79 -31.76
C PRO A 152 31.41 30.82 -32.84
N PRO A 153 30.24 31.44 -32.74
CA PRO A 153 29.78 32.42 -33.74
C PRO A 153 30.83 33.53 -33.91
N PRO A 154 31.04 34.03 -35.15
CA PRO A 154 32.02 35.10 -35.40
C PRO A 154 31.68 36.34 -34.55
N PRO A 155 32.69 37.07 -34.05
CA PRO A 155 32.48 38.23 -33.21
C PRO A 155 31.64 39.30 -33.97
N MET A 156 30.58 39.78 -33.31
CA MET A 156 29.73 40.83 -33.85
C MET A 156 30.58 42.10 -34.14
N GLN A 157 30.67 42.48 -35.40
CA GLN A 157 31.29 43.75 -35.78
C GLN A 157 30.44 44.91 -35.25
N GLN A 158 30.96 45.65 -34.30
CA GLN A 158 30.39 46.94 -33.88
C GLN A 158 30.50 47.91 -35.03
N LYS A 159 29.37 48.30 -35.62
CA LYS A 159 29.33 49.50 -36.54
C LYS A 159 29.61 50.76 -35.75
N LYS A 160 30.65 51.47 -36.17
CA LYS A 160 30.92 52.82 -35.72
C LYS A 160 29.85 53.79 -36.21
#